data_12bcfcfedcb05416b9adcac14a7b8b1a
#
_entry.id   12bcfcfedcb05416b9adcac14a7b8b1a
#
_cell.length_a   1.000
_cell.length_b   1.000
_cell.length_c   1.000
_cell.angle_alpha   90.00
_cell.angle_beta   90.00
_cell.angle_gamma   90.00
#
_symmetry.space_group_name_H-M   'P 1'
#
loop_
_entity.id
_entity.type
_entity.pdbx_description
1 polymer ?
#
loop_
_entity_poly.entity_id
_entity_poly.type
_entity_poly.pdbx_seq_one_letter_code
_entity_poly.pdbx_strand_id
1 'polypeptide(L)'
;RIISLLLALIMALSLLPVSVLAADDHTGQVHVTVENTTWAKADGAPWEGTLLDEWVTLKADSTMMSCIVDALAAKGYTQTGADTGYISEINGIKEKDASKDSGWMGTLNDWFTSEGFAKYTVANGKLKSGDEIAVQHTCNLGADIGGSFDTSDKSLKAVTLSAGELIPAFSSDVHDYTMILPEGVTALTVTPTASNKQ
;
A
#
# COMPACT_ATOMS: atom_id res chain seq x y z
N ARG A 1 23.53 46.44 23.16
CA ARG A 1 24.25 45.14 23.19
C ARG A 1 23.29 43.95 23.20
N ILE A 2 22.17 44.01 23.93
CA ILE A 2 21.18 42.89 24.00
C ILE A 2 20.41 42.74 22.68
N ILE A 3 20.04 43.84 22.01
CA ILE A 3 19.28 43.83 20.74
C ILE A 3 20.12 43.29 19.60
N SER A 4 21.43 43.54 19.54
CA SER A 4 22.31 43.00 18.51
C SER A 4 22.58 41.50 18.70
N LEU A 5 22.54 41.01 19.94
CA LEU A 5 22.66 39.56 20.21
C LEU A 5 21.40 38.78 19.80
N LEU A 6 20.22 39.40 20.01
CA LEU A 6 18.94 38.81 19.60
C LEU A 6 18.80 38.72 18.06
N LEU A 7 19.27 39.77 17.36
CA LEU A 7 19.26 39.80 15.89
C LEU A 7 20.23 38.77 15.29
N ALA A 8 21.42 38.59 15.92
CA ALA A 8 22.39 37.57 15.50
C ALA A 8 21.86 36.14 15.74
N LEU A 9 21.08 35.90 16.80
CA LEU A 9 20.46 34.61 17.10
C LEU A 9 19.34 34.28 16.11
N ILE A 10 18.54 35.28 15.71
CA ILE A 10 17.48 35.10 14.69
C ILE A 10 18.09 34.81 13.31
N MET A 11 19.20 35.47 12.92
CA MET A 11 19.91 35.19 11.68
C MET A 11 20.58 33.79 11.69
N ALA A 12 21.12 33.35 12.84
CA ALA A 12 21.71 32.02 12.94
C ALA A 12 20.66 30.89 12.83
N LEU A 13 19.43 31.14 13.31
CA LEU A 13 18.33 30.17 13.21
C LEU A 13 17.80 30.05 11.78
N SER A 14 17.89 31.10 10.95
CA SER A 14 17.48 31.09 9.54
C SER A 14 18.48 30.39 8.59
N LEU A 15 19.69 30.05 9.10
CA LEU A 15 20.73 29.34 8.34
C LEU A 15 20.80 27.85 8.64
N LEU A 16 19.89 27.32 9.47
CA LEU A 16 19.76 25.86 9.59
C LEU A 16 19.30 25.32 8.23
N PRO A 17 20.04 24.38 7.64
CA PRO A 17 19.56 23.74 6.42
C PRO A 17 18.22 23.09 6.78
N VAL A 18 17.15 23.58 6.16
CA VAL A 18 15.92 22.79 6.07
C VAL A 18 16.33 21.56 5.28
N SER A 19 16.51 20.44 5.97
CA SER A 19 16.58 19.14 5.31
C SER A 19 15.22 18.98 4.63
N VAL A 20 15.15 19.39 3.37
CA VAL A 20 14.11 18.87 2.48
C VAL A 20 14.39 17.37 2.47
N LEU A 21 13.57 16.61 3.19
CA LEU A 21 13.46 15.19 2.94
C LEU A 21 13.16 15.11 1.45
N ALA A 22 14.18 14.71 0.67
CA ALA A 22 13.97 14.38 -0.72
C ALA A 22 12.87 13.31 -0.67
N ALA A 23 11.71 13.60 -1.25
CA ALA A 23 10.77 12.55 -1.55
C ALA A 23 11.55 11.56 -2.42
N ASP A 24 11.62 10.30 -1.99
CA ASP A 24 12.25 9.25 -2.79
C ASP A 24 11.59 9.29 -4.16
N ASP A 25 12.37 9.64 -5.19
CA ASP A 25 11.85 9.75 -6.55
C ASP A 25 11.74 8.35 -7.16
N HIS A 26 10.58 7.73 -6.98
CA HIS A 26 10.24 6.45 -7.57
C HIS A 26 9.60 6.59 -8.97
N THR A 27 9.94 7.66 -9.69
CA THR A 27 9.49 7.87 -11.07
C THR A 27 9.84 6.67 -11.96
N GLY A 28 8.84 6.11 -12.64
CA GLY A 28 9.03 4.92 -13.48
C GLY A 28 9.06 3.60 -12.71
N GLN A 29 8.68 3.58 -11.44
CA GLN A 29 8.62 2.39 -10.59
C GLN A 29 7.22 2.15 -10.05
N VAL A 30 6.96 0.92 -9.59
CA VAL A 30 5.82 0.53 -8.79
C VAL A 30 6.30 -0.09 -7.49
N HIS A 31 5.56 0.10 -6.43
CA HIS A 31 5.82 -0.51 -5.14
C HIS A 31 5.17 -1.90 -5.09
N VAL A 32 5.90 -2.93 -4.69
CA VAL A 32 5.41 -4.31 -4.60
C VAL A 32 5.61 -4.82 -3.18
N THR A 33 4.52 -5.19 -2.53
CA THR A 33 4.53 -5.88 -1.24
C THR A 33 3.96 -7.29 -1.34
N VAL A 34 4.50 -8.22 -0.56
CA VAL A 34 3.98 -9.59 -0.40
C VAL A 34 3.89 -9.90 1.08
N GLU A 35 2.69 -10.25 1.54
CA GLU A 35 2.40 -10.37 2.96
C GLU A 35 1.57 -11.62 3.30
N ASN A 36 1.84 -12.19 4.47
CA ASN A 36 0.98 -13.14 5.16
C ASN A 36 0.70 -12.63 6.58
N THR A 37 -0.40 -11.91 6.75
CA THR A 37 -0.86 -11.38 8.04
C THR A 37 -2.04 -12.17 8.62
N THR A 38 -2.51 -13.20 7.91
CA THR A 38 -3.73 -13.96 8.22
C THR A 38 -3.48 -15.36 8.75
N TRP A 39 -2.29 -15.92 8.51
CA TRP A 39 -1.90 -17.24 8.98
C TRP A 39 -0.59 -17.16 9.75
N ALA A 40 -0.65 -17.35 11.09
CA ALA A 40 0.49 -17.21 11.96
C ALA A 40 1.42 -18.44 11.92
N LYS A 41 2.71 -18.25 12.18
CA LYS A 41 3.66 -19.36 12.37
C LYS A 41 3.25 -20.29 13.48
N ALA A 42 2.64 -19.78 14.55
CA ALA A 42 2.11 -20.58 15.63
C ALA A 42 1.02 -21.57 15.20
N ASP A 43 0.34 -21.27 14.08
CA ASP A 43 -0.71 -22.09 13.48
C ASP A 43 -0.19 -22.94 12.31
N GLY A 44 1.12 -22.96 12.07
CA GLY A 44 1.79 -23.81 11.09
C GLY A 44 2.24 -23.12 9.81
N ALA A 45 2.11 -21.80 9.69
CA ALA A 45 2.62 -21.09 8.52
C ALA A 45 4.16 -21.18 8.41
N PRO A 46 4.73 -21.40 7.22
CA PRO A 46 6.18 -21.35 6.99
C PRO A 46 6.82 -20.01 7.35
N TRP A 47 6.08 -18.93 7.13
CA TRP A 47 6.45 -17.55 7.45
C TRP A 47 5.20 -16.70 7.72
N GLU A 48 5.35 -15.56 8.40
CA GLU A 48 4.30 -14.59 8.69
C GLU A 48 4.84 -13.16 8.55
N GLY A 49 3.95 -12.18 8.39
CA GLY A 49 4.29 -10.78 8.20
C GLY A 49 4.65 -10.46 6.76
N THR A 50 5.47 -9.43 6.56
CA THR A 50 5.93 -8.97 5.24
C THR A 50 7.10 -9.79 4.77
N LEU A 51 6.97 -10.46 3.62
CA LEU A 51 8.03 -11.20 2.95
C LEU A 51 8.83 -10.29 2.01
N LEU A 52 8.14 -9.39 1.30
CA LEU A 52 8.71 -8.53 0.29
C LEU A 52 8.10 -7.13 0.39
N ASP A 53 8.96 -6.11 0.23
CA ASP A 53 8.63 -4.69 0.26
C ASP A 53 9.66 -3.97 -0.62
N GLU A 54 9.36 -3.79 -1.93
CA GLU A 54 10.34 -3.35 -2.91
C GLU A 54 9.76 -2.48 -4.02
N TRP A 55 10.57 -1.56 -4.51
CA TRP A 55 10.29 -0.78 -5.71
C TRP A 55 10.81 -1.47 -6.94
N VAL A 56 9.95 -1.66 -7.94
CA VAL A 56 10.24 -2.36 -9.21
C VAL A 56 10.16 -1.39 -10.38
N THR A 57 11.21 -1.34 -11.20
CA THR A 57 11.24 -0.49 -12.39
C THR A 57 10.28 -1.01 -13.45
N LEU A 58 9.40 -0.14 -13.94
CA LEU A 58 8.48 -0.43 -15.03
C LEU A 58 9.18 -0.40 -16.38
N LYS A 59 8.84 -1.35 -17.22
CA LYS A 59 9.16 -1.41 -18.66
C LYS A 59 7.86 -1.24 -19.45
N ALA A 60 7.95 -0.96 -20.74
CA ALA A 60 6.79 -0.77 -21.60
C ALA A 60 5.87 -2.01 -21.66
N ASP A 61 6.43 -3.19 -21.49
CA ASP A 61 5.75 -4.48 -21.49
C ASP A 61 5.43 -5.03 -20.08
N SER A 62 5.72 -4.26 -19.02
CA SER A 62 5.46 -4.69 -17.65
C SER A 62 3.97 -4.92 -17.41
N THR A 63 3.70 -5.97 -16.67
CA THR A 63 2.40 -6.31 -16.11
C THR A 63 2.50 -6.37 -14.60
N MET A 64 1.39 -6.24 -13.87
CA MET A 64 1.37 -6.47 -12.43
C MET A 64 1.96 -7.84 -12.08
N MET A 65 1.64 -8.88 -12.85
CA MET A 65 2.22 -10.22 -12.68
C MET A 65 3.73 -10.22 -12.82
N SER A 66 4.28 -9.61 -13.88
CA SER A 66 5.73 -9.59 -14.09
C SER A 66 6.46 -8.81 -13.00
N CYS A 67 5.89 -7.71 -12.51
CA CYS A 67 6.47 -6.95 -11.41
C CYS A 67 6.56 -7.78 -10.12
N ILE A 68 5.51 -8.56 -9.79
CA ILE A 68 5.49 -9.46 -8.64
C ILE A 68 6.56 -10.55 -8.79
N VAL A 69 6.60 -11.22 -9.95
CA VAL A 69 7.55 -12.31 -10.22
C VAL A 69 9.00 -11.82 -10.19
N ASP A 70 9.28 -10.69 -10.85
CA ASP A 70 10.62 -10.10 -10.90
C ASP A 70 11.10 -9.69 -9.49
N ALA A 71 10.20 -9.10 -8.67
CA ALA A 71 10.51 -8.70 -7.30
C ALA A 71 10.85 -9.91 -6.40
N LEU A 72 10.01 -10.96 -6.45
CA LEU A 72 10.25 -12.21 -5.72
C LEU A 72 11.59 -12.85 -6.14
N ALA A 73 11.82 -12.97 -7.46
CA ALA A 73 13.05 -13.57 -8.00
C ALA A 73 14.31 -12.79 -7.61
N ALA A 74 14.25 -11.44 -7.60
CA ALA A 74 15.37 -10.60 -7.19
C ALA A 74 15.82 -10.82 -5.74
N LYS A 75 14.89 -11.27 -4.87
CA LYS A 75 15.18 -11.63 -3.46
C LYS A 75 15.42 -13.12 -3.25
N GLY A 76 15.34 -13.93 -4.29
CA GLY A 76 15.51 -15.38 -4.19
C GLY A 76 14.29 -16.10 -3.63
N TYR A 77 13.12 -15.45 -3.59
CA TYR A 77 11.86 -16.07 -3.19
C TYR A 77 11.22 -16.83 -4.35
N THR A 78 10.54 -17.91 -4.04
CA THR A 78 9.89 -18.78 -5.01
C THR A 78 8.41 -18.44 -5.17
N GLN A 79 7.88 -18.71 -6.35
CA GLN A 79 6.44 -18.71 -6.62
C GLN A 79 6.09 -19.81 -7.60
N THR A 80 4.81 -20.21 -7.63
CA THR A 80 4.26 -21.20 -8.55
C THR A 80 2.96 -20.67 -9.15
N GLY A 81 2.75 -20.91 -10.44
CA GLY A 81 1.48 -20.65 -11.14
C GLY A 81 1.39 -19.33 -11.88
N ALA A 82 2.37 -18.41 -11.76
CA ALA A 82 2.34 -17.15 -12.50
C ALA A 82 2.27 -17.33 -14.03
N ASP A 83 2.88 -18.37 -14.56
CA ASP A 83 2.84 -18.77 -15.98
C ASP A 83 1.45 -19.19 -16.47
N THR A 84 0.61 -19.67 -15.55
CA THR A 84 -0.80 -20.03 -15.84
C THR A 84 -1.77 -18.86 -15.57
N GLY A 85 -1.25 -17.74 -15.07
CA GLY A 85 -2.03 -16.52 -14.80
C GLY A 85 -2.57 -16.39 -13.37
N TYR A 86 -2.28 -17.35 -12.49
CA TYR A 86 -2.64 -17.33 -11.07
C TYR A 86 -1.48 -17.82 -10.20
N ILE A 87 -1.07 -17.02 -9.22
CA ILE A 87 -0.05 -17.43 -8.27
C ILE A 87 -0.71 -18.31 -7.19
N SER A 88 -0.38 -19.59 -7.19
CA SER A 88 -0.93 -20.59 -6.28
C SER A 88 -0.03 -20.85 -5.07
N GLU A 89 1.24 -20.44 -5.12
CA GLU A 89 2.22 -20.60 -4.04
C GLU A 89 3.19 -19.43 -4.03
N ILE A 90 3.55 -18.93 -2.84
CA ILE A 90 4.66 -18.00 -2.62
C ILE A 90 5.47 -18.48 -1.43
N ASN A 91 6.77 -18.75 -1.68
CA ASN A 91 7.78 -19.09 -0.68
C ASN A 91 7.32 -20.15 0.35
N GLY A 92 6.66 -21.21 -0.16
CA GLY A 92 6.21 -22.37 0.63
C GLY A 92 4.81 -22.23 1.23
N ILE A 93 4.10 -21.13 1.04
CA ILE A 93 2.67 -21.02 1.37
C ILE A 93 1.86 -21.26 0.10
N LYS A 94 1.09 -22.33 0.08
CA LYS A 94 0.19 -22.69 -1.04
C LYS A 94 -1.25 -22.26 -0.76
N GLU A 95 -2.00 -22.11 -1.84
CA GLU A 95 -3.45 -22.04 -1.70
C GLU A 95 -3.97 -23.27 -0.94
N LYS A 96 -4.97 -23.08 -0.12
CA LYS A 96 -5.63 -24.13 0.71
C LYS A 96 -4.79 -24.75 1.82
N ASP A 97 -3.57 -24.28 2.07
CA ASP A 97 -2.75 -24.78 3.19
C ASP A 97 -3.35 -24.40 4.56
N ALA A 98 -3.76 -23.14 4.73
CA ALA A 98 -4.32 -22.65 5.99
C ALA A 98 -5.79 -23.03 6.19
N SER A 99 -6.58 -23.04 5.11
CA SER A 99 -7.99 -23.40 5.07
C SER A 99 -8.41 -23.77 3.66
N LYS A 100 -9.60 -24.37 3.49
CA LYS A 100 -10.18 -24.67 2.16
C LYS A 100 -10.38 -23.41 1.28
N ASP A 101 -10.49 -22.24 1.93
CA ASP A 101 -10.77 -20.94 1.33
C ASP A 101 -9.53 -20.02 1.33
N SER A 102 -8.35 -20.56 1.71
CA SER A 102 -7.11 -19.78 1.71
C SER A 102 -6.44 -19.73 0.33
N GLY A 103 -5.73 -18.64 0.08
CA GLY A 103 -5.01 -18.43 -1.18
C GLY A 103 -4.37 -17.05 -1.26
N TRP A 104 -3.92 -16.68 -2.44
CA TRP A 104 -3.26 -15.42 -2.71
C TRP A 104 -4.18 -14.47 -3.47
N MET A 105 -4.33 -13.26 -2.95
CA MET A 105 -5.09 -12.19 -3.58
C MET A 105 -4.20 -10.96 -3.76
N GLY A 106 -4.55 -10.11 -4.72
CA GLY A 106 -3.79 -8.89 -4.95
C GLY A 106 -4.68 -7.66 -5.07
N THR A 107 -4.13 -6.55 -4.59
CA THR A 107 -4.70 -5.22 -4.77
C THR A 107 -3.79 -4.37 -5.63
N LEU A 108 -4.38 -3.42 -6.35
CA LEU A 108 -3.70 -2.32 -7.00
C LEU A 108 -4.23 -1.02 -6.39
N ASN A 109 -3.36 -0.24 -5.77
CA ASN A 109 -3.73 0.98 -5.04
C ASN A 109 -4.84 0.71 -4.01
N ASP A 110 -4.67 -0.36 -3.24
CA ASP A 110 -5.57 -0.83 -2.18
C ASP A 110 -6.94 -1.39 -2.64
N TRP A 111 -7.18 -1.50 -3.97
CA TRP A 111 -8.40 -2.10 -4.52
C TRP A 111 -8.12 -3.50 -5.06
N PHE A 112 -8.95 -4.47 -4.70
CA PHE A 112 -8.83 -5.83 -5.24
C PHE A 112 -8.95 -5.83 -6.75
N THR A 113 -8.07 -6.60 -7.39
CA THR A 113 -8.09 -6.76 -8.84
C THR A 113 -9.26 -7.64 -9.26
N SER A 114 -10.08 -7.16 -10.19
CA SER A 114 -11.22 -7.91 -10.74
C SER A 114 -10.85 -8.86 -11.88
N GLU A 115 -9.60 -8.76 -12.36
CA GLU A 115 -9.04 -9.56 -13.44
C GLU A 115 -7.71 -10.17 -12.97
N GLY A 116 -7.19 -11.18 -13.68
CA GLY A 116 -5.86 -11.73 -13.38
C GLY A 116 -4.76 -10.68 -13.51
N PHE A 117 -3.72 -10.76 -12.68
CA PHE A 117 -2.63 -9.77 -12.57
C PHE A 117 -1.95 -9.44 -13.91
N ALA A 118 -1.91 -10.39 -14.86
CA ALA A 118 -1.38 -10.16 -16.20
C ALA A 118 -2.22 -9.21 -17.06
N LYS A 119 -3.45 -8.86 -16.63
CA LYS A 119 -4.34 -7.93 -17.34
C LYS A 119 -4.13 -6.46 -16.95
N TYR A 120 -3.38 -6.21 -15.87
CA TYR A 120 -2.98 -4.87 -15.45
C TYR A 120 -1.59 -4.60 -16.03
N THR A 121 -1.52 -3.79 -17.09
CA THR A 121 -0.29 -3.57 -17.87
C THR A 121 0.01 -2.09 -18.06
N VAL A 122 1.27 -1.76 -18.26
CA VAL A 122 1.69 -0.41 -18.69
C VAL A 122 1.06 -0.08 -20.04
N ALA A 123 1.05 -1.02 -20.98
CA ALA A 123 0.56 -0.82 -22.34
C ALA A 123 -0.93 -0.45 -22.39
N ASN A 124 -1.77 -0.96 -21.49
CA ASN A 124 -3.20 -0.61 -21.44
C ASN A 124 -3.53 0.52 -20.45
N GLY A 125 -2.51 1.08 -19.78
CA GLY A 125 -2.65 2.19 -18.84
C GLY A 125 -3.28 1.83 -17.50
N LYS A 126 -3.51 0.53 -17.20
CA LYS A 126 -4.00 0.06 -15.89
C LYS A 126 -2.88 -0.01 -14.84
N LEU A 127 -1.62 -0.10 -15.26
CA LEU A 127 -0.45 -0.08 -14.39
C LEU A 127 0.40 1.15 -14.72
N LYS A 128 0.74 1.95 -13.70
CA LYS A 128 1.43 3.23 -13.85
C LYS A 128 2.54 3.41 -12.83
N SER A 129 3.43 4.34 -13.10
CA SER A 129 4.44 4.79 -12.12
C SER A 129 3.77 5.30 -10.85
N GLY A 130 4.29 4.86 -9.70
CA GLY A 130 3.78 5.21 -8.38
C GLY A 130 2.64 4.33 -7.89
N ASP A 131 2.17 3.36 -8.69
CA ASP A 131 1.16 2.41 -8.24
C ASP A 131 1.70 1.48 -7.14
N GLU A 132 0.81 1.09 -6.24
CA GLU A 132 1.07 0.15 -5.15
C GLU A 132 0.42 -1.20 -5.47
N ILE A 133 1.23 -2.24 -5.54
CA ILE A 133 0.83 -3.63 -5.73
C ILE A 133 0.99 -4.34 -4.40
N ALA A 134 -0.10 -4.81 -3.79
CA ALA A 134 -0.01 -5.67 -2.62
C ALA A 134 -0.53 -7.06 -2.94
N VAL A 135 0.30 -8.09 -2.66
CA VAL A 135 -0.08 -9.51 -2.76
C VAL A 135 -0.21 -10.07 -1.36
N GLN A 136 -1.40 -10.48 -0.98
CA GLN A 136 -1.73 -10.84 0.38
C GLN A 136 -2.28 -12.26 0.46
N HIS A 137 -1.78 -13.02 1.45
CA HIS A 137 -2.39 -14.30 1.79
C HIS A 137 -3.70 -14.05 2.54
N THR A 138 -4.74 -14.80 2.18
CA THR A 138 -6.03 -14.80 2.86
C THR A 138 -6.41 -16.20 3.31
N CYS A 139 -7.02 -16.33 4.47
CA CYS A 139 -7.61 -17.57 4.96
C CYS A 139 -9.11 -17.69 4.65
N ASN A 140 -9.75 -16.63 4.15
CA ASN A 140 -11.19 -16.54 3.99
C ASN A 140 -11.60 -15.73 2.74
N LEU A 141 -11.11 -16.13 1.56
CA LEU A 141 -11.47 -15.55 0.26
C LEU A 141 -11.39 -14.00 0.24
N GLY A 142 -10.46 -13.42 0.99
CA GLY A 142 -10.23 -11.97 1.04
C GLY A 142 -10.99 -11.22 2.14
N ALA A 143 -11.95 -11.83 2.82
CA ALA A 143 -12.72 -11.15 3.85
C ALA A 143 -11.86 -10.70 5.06
N ASP A 144 -10.80 -11.45 5.37
CA ASP A 144 -9.84 -11.19 6.44
C ASP A 144 -8.77 -10.13 6.08
N ILE A 145 -8.71 -9.73 4.81
CA ILE A 145 -7.79 -8.70 4.30
C ILE A 145 -8.53 -7.48 3.70
N GLY A 146 -9.80 -7.31 4.05
CA GLY A 146 -10.61 -6.13 3.69
C GLY A 146 -11.49 -6.31 2.45
N GLY A 147 -11.59 -7.52 1.91
CA GLY A 147 -12.56 -7.86 0.87
C GLY A 147 -13.96 -8.08 1.46
N SER A 148 -14.98 -7.87 0.64
CA SER A 148 -16.35 -8.22 0.97
C SER A 148 -17.10 -8.60 -0.30
N PHE A 149 -17.91 -9.64 -0.23
CA PHE A 149 -18.82 -9.98 -1.32
C PHE A 149 -20.06 -9.06 -1.36
N ASP A 150 -20.28 -8.29 -0.29
CA ASP A 150 -21.32 -7.26 -0.28
C ASP A 150 -20.78 -5.96 -0.89
N THR A 151 -21.02 -5.79 -2.18
CA THR A 151 -20.61 -4.59 -2.93
C THR A 151 -21.52 -3.38 -2.66
N SER A 152 -22.52 -3.49 -1.78
CA SER A 152 -23.40 -2.39 -1.40
C SER A 152 -22.76 -1.45 -0.38
N ASP A 153 -21.80 -1.92 0.40
CA ASP A 153 -21.07 -1.09 1.37
C ASP A 153 -20.19 -0.06 0.66
N LYS A 154 -20.55 1.21 0.79
CA LYS A 154 -19.83 2.37 0.25
C LYS A 154 -19.24 3.25 1.37
N SER A 155 -19.21 2.74 2.61
CA SER A 155 -18.68 3.47 3.75
C SER A 155 -17.15 3.56 3.73
N LEU A 156 -16.63 4.52 4.48
CA LEU A 156 -15.20 4.61 4.78
C LEU A 156 -14.92 3.95 6.13
N LYS A 157 -13.81 3.21 6.20
CA LYS A 157 -13.24 2.66 7.42
C LYS A 157 -12.39 3.69 8.16
N ALA A 158 -11.69 4.55 7.43
CA ALA A 158 -10.80 5.57 7.98
C ALA A 158 -10.63 6.75 7.03
N VAL A 159 -10.18 7.87 7.59
CA VAL A 159 -9.66 9.03 6.86
C VAL A 159 -8.37 9.47 7.54
N THR A 160 -7.27 9.51 6.79
CA THR A 160 -5.99 10.00 7.26
C THR A 160 -5.68 11.36 6.64
N LEU A 161 -5.12 12.27 7.44
CA LEU A 161 -4.75 13.61 7.02
C LEU A 161 -3.22 13.77 7.09
N SER A 162 -2.63 14.49 6.13
CA SER A 162 -1.21 14.83 6.17
C SER A 162 -0.88 15.88 7.26
N ALA A 163 -1.88 16.63 7.73
CA ALA A 163 -1.76 17.61 8.82
C ALA A 163 -3.14 17.92 9.41
N GLY A 164 -3.16 18.38 10.68
CA GLY A 164 -4.40 18.74 11.37
C GLY A 164 -5.19 17.53 11.88
N GLU A 165 -6.38 17.82 12.40
CA GLU A 165 -7.29 16.81 12.97
C GLU A 165 -8.72 17.09 12.53
N LEU A 166 -9.52 16.03 12.34
CA LEU A 166 -10.95 16.13 12.08
C LEU A 166 -11.72 16.42 13.36
N ILE A 167 -12.70 17.29 13.27
CA ILE A 167 -13.65 17.62 14.36
C ILE A 167 -15.07 17.42 13.84
N PRO A 168 -15.83 16.47 14.42
CA PRO A 168 -15.43 15.48 15.41
C PRO A 168 -14.38 14.50 14.87
N ALA A 169 -13.85 13.59 15.72
CA ALA A 169 -13.02 12.48 15.26
C ALA A 169 -13.78 11.65 14.21
N PHE A 170 -13.04 11.03 13.28
CA PHE A 170 -13.65 10.26 12.19
C PHE A 170 -14.60 9.17 12.71
N SER A 171 -15.78 9.08 12.10
CA SER A 171 -16.75 7.99 12.24
C SER A 171 -17.45 7.78 10.89
N SER A 172 -17.70 6.52 10.51
CA SER A 172 -18.38 6.17 9.25
C SER A 172 -19.76 6.79 9.08
N ASP A 173 -20.42 7.14 10.19
CA ASP A 173 -21.78 7.69 10.23
C ASP A 173 -21.81 9.22 10.20
N VAL A 174 -20.65 9.88 10.27
CA VAL A 174 -20.51 11.33 10.22
C VAL A 174 -20.08 11.75 8.82
N HIS A 175 -20.82 12.68 8.21
CA HIS A 175 -20.57 13.13 6.85
C HIS A 175 -20.00 14.55 6.76
N ASP A 176 -20.12 15.32 7.86
CA ASP A 176 -19.67 16.71 7.91
C ASP A 176 -18.59 16.87 8.98
N TYR A 177 -17.42 17.37 8.57
CA TYR A 177 -16.28 17.59 9.45
C TYR A 177 -15.76 19.00 9.33
N THR A 178 -15.28 19.53 10.45
CA THR A 178 -14.46 20.73 10.49
C THR A 178 -13.03 20.34 10.79
N MET A 179 -12.07 21.10 10.28
CA MET A 179 -10.66 20.84 10.47
C MET A 179 -9.95 22.12 10.87
N ILE A 180 -9.01 22.00 11.81
CA ILE A 180 -8.08 23.06 12.16
C ILE A 180 -6.71 22.68 11.59
N LEU A 181 -6.23 23.49 10.65
CA LEU A 181 -4.89 23.33 10.09
C LEU A 181 -3.86 24.07 10.94
N PRO A 182 -2.67 23.49 11.18
CA PRO A 182 -1.54 24.20 11.78
C PRO A 182 -1.14 25.42 10.96
N GLU A 183 -0.61 26.46 11.63
CA GLU A 183 -0.10 27.65 10.97
C GLU A 183 1.01 27.28 9.95
N GLY A 184 0.95 27.87 8.75
CA GLY A 184 1.91 27.62 7.66
C GLY A 184 1.59 26.44 6.76
N VAL A 185 0.56 25.63 7.06
CA VAL A 185 0.11 24.57 6.16
C VAL A 185 -0.67 25.17 4.99
N THR A 186 -0.14 25.04 3.78
CA THR A 186 -0.73 25.58 2.55
C THR A 186 -1.33 24.50 1.66
N ALA A 187 -1.06 23.22 1.93
CA ALA A 187 -1.60 22.08 1.22
C ALA A 187 -1.95 20.95 2.20
N LEU A 188 -3.01 20.22 1.91
CA LEU A 188 -3.48 19.10 2.69
C LEU A 188 -3.74 17.93 1.79
N THR A 189 -3.21 16.76 2.14
CA THR A 189 -3.59 15.49 1.56
C THR A 189 -4.60 14.80 2.49
N VAL A 190 -5.73 14.39 1.92
CA VAL A 190 -6.75 13.60 2.60
C VAL A 190 -6.75 12.21 1.97
N THR A 191 -6.46 11.19 2.75
CA THR A 191 -6.41 9.79 2.28
C THR A 191 -7.57 9.01 2.89
N PRO A 192 -8.63 8.73 2.12
CA PRO A 192 -9.72 7.88 2.58
C PRO A 192 -9.32 6.40 2.47
N THR A 193 -9.83 5.57 3.41
CA THR A 193 -9.75 4.11 3.35
C THR A 193 -11.15 3.55 3.27
N ALA A 194 -11.47 2.82 2.21
CA ALA A 194 -12.78 2.19 2.05
C ALA A 194 -12.96 1.02 3.04
N SER A 195 -14.20 0.81 3.50
CA SER A 195 -14.58 -0.38 4.29
C SER A 195 -14.53 -1.64 3.44
N ASN A 196 -14.95 -1.54 2.18
CA ASN A 196 -14.89 -2.59 1.18
C ASN A 196 -13.94 -2.18 0.05
N LYS A 197 -12.97 -3.03 -0.27
CA LYS A 197 -11.95 -2.82 -1.30
C LYS A 197 -12.28 -3.52 -2.64
N GLN A 198 -13.53 -3.91 -2.86
CA GLN A 198 -14.03 -4.53 -4.09
C GLN A 198 -14.87 -3.59 -4.93
#